data_2c8799f19f60c366a0193feef29939df
#
_entry.id   2c8799f19f60c366a0193feef29939df
#
_cell.length_a   1.000
_cell.length_b   1.000
_cell.length_c   1.000
_cell.angle_alpha   90.00
_cell.angle_beta   90.00
_cell.angle_gamma   90.00
#
_symmetry.space_group_name_H-M   'P 1'
#
loop_
_entity.id
_entity.type
_entity.pdbx_description
1 polymer ?
#
loop_
_entity_poly.entity_id
_entity_poly.type
_entity_poly.pdbx_seq_one_letter_code
_entity_poly.pdbx_strand_id
1 'polypeptide(L)'
;KKNKSPFYSIKTGNVSGYNDLGQVMFKTLVSTKKKSDILKNFKKNIIKNFGPGSAYWRNLKLRKKYKKIKWKGPMNGPWIHQNILETIQNIKSRKNATGGTKVNESDGYCAALPYYLYNNSEKELKKVIRTVANSKINETYALAKLKIINFANDGDENAVYSFVKKYGKNRYFREVVNNIKKVIRLKKNNHIKVVKKFGKACSYPGTFMGSIHAMITSKNYKTAVIKTIKAGGCNCSRANFVGAYFAAANGVKNIPLQWINKTKSAKSIIK
;
A
#
# COMPACT_ATOMS: atom_id res chain seq x y z
N LYS A 1 20.06 2.56 -12.71
CA LYS A 1 20.25 1.13 -12.40
C LYS A 1 19.01 0.34 -12.86
N LYS A 2 19.19 -0.81 -13.51
CA LYS A 2 18.09 -1.72 -13.88
C LYS A 2 17.29 -2.14 -12.64
N ASN A 3 15.96 -2.25 -12.79
CA ASN A 3 15.10 -2.84 -11.78
C ASN A 3 15.58 -4.28 -11.51
N LYS A 4 15.89 -4.58 -10.25
CA LYS A 4 16.39 -5.90 -9.82
C LYS A 4 15.29 -6.79 -9.21
N SER A 5 13.99 -6.47 -9.43
CA SER A 5 12.93 -7.37 -8.98
C SER A 5 13.05 -8.73 -9.70
N PRO A 6 13.03 -9.86 -8.98
CA PRO A 6 13.04 -11.17 -9.62
C PRO A 6 11.70 -11.54 -10.24
N PHE A 7 10.64 -10.77 -9.99
CA PHE A 7 9.27 -11.11 -10.39
C PHE A 7 8.83 -10.38 -11.65
N TYR A 8 9.07 -9.06 -11.72
CA TYR A 8 8.60 -8.24 -12.82
C TYR A 8 9.48 -7.00 -13.04
N SER A 9 9.40 -6.44 -14.23
CA SER A 9 10.10 -5.22 -14.62
C SER A 9 9.11 -4.24 -15.24
N ILE A 10 9.10 -3.00 -14.76
CA ILE A 10 8.31 -1.90 -15.31
C ILE A 10 9.25 -0.75 -15.71
N LYS A 11 8.85 0.04 -16.70
CA LYS A 11 9.61 1.23 -17.14
C LYS A 11 9.73 2.23 -15.99
N THR A 12 10.88 2.88 -15.89
CA THR A 12 11.11 3.97 -14.92
C THR A 12 10.02 5.03 -15.04
N GLY A 13 9.56 5.52 -13.90
CA GLY A 13 8.47 6.48 -13.81
C GLY A 13 7.07 5.86 -13.73
N ASN A 14 6.92 4.56 -14.02
CA ASN A 14 5.68 3.86 -13.70
C ASN A 14 5.66 3.47 -12.21
N VAL A 15 4.46 3.39 -11.66
CA VAL A 15 4.23 3.03 -10.26
C VAL A 15 3.90 1.54 -10.10
N SER A 16 3.95 1.04 -8.86
CA SER A 16 3.57 -0.34 -8.56
C SER A 16 2.06 -0.53 -8.54
N GLY A 17 1.61 -1.78 -8.57
CA GLY A 17 0.18 -2.13 -8.45
C GLY A 17 -0.50 -1.57 -7.20
N TYR A 18 0.24 -1.39 -6.08
CA TYR A 18 -0.27 -0.71 -4.89
C TYR A 18 -0.65 0.75 -5.17
N ASN A 19 0.23 1.49 -5.84
CA ASN A 19 -0.05 2.89 -6.18
C ASN A 19 -1.08 3.01 -7.31
N ASP A 20 -1.07 2.11 -8.30
CA ASP A 20 -2.10 2.08 -9.35
C ASP A 20 -3.49 1.87 -8.74
N LEU A 21 -3.61 1.00 -7.71
CA LEU A 21 -4.88 0.82 -7.01
C LEU A 21 -5.33 2.10 -6.28
N GLY A 22 -4.41 2.80 -5.62
CA GLY A 22 -4.70 4.10 -5.02
C GLY A 22 -5.15 5.12 -6.06
N GLN A 23 -4.51 5.17 -7.23
CA GLN A 23 -4.90 6.05 -8.32
C GLN A 23 -6.28 5.71 -8.89
N VAL A 24 -6.64 4.41 -8.96
CA VAL A 24 -7.98 3.98 -9.38
C VAL A 24 -9.03 4.49 -8.40
N MET A 25 -8.78 4.43 -7.08
CA MET A 25 -9.69 5.01 -6.09
C MET A 25 -9.74 6.55 -6.24
N PHE A 26 -8.61 7.23 -6.32
CA PHE A 26 -8.55 8.68 -6.48
C PHE A 26 -9.36 9.16 -7.70
N LYS A 27 -9.13 8.55 -8.87
CA LYS A 27 -9.90 8.85 -10.09
C LYS A 27 -11.40 8.54 -9.94
N THR A 28 -11.73 7.50 -9.21
CA THR A 28 -13.14 7.17 -8.90
C THR A 28 -13.80 8.27 -8.08
N LEU A 29 -13.10 8.78 -7.06
CA LEU A 29 -13.62 9.87 -6.22
C LEU A 29 -13.86 11.14 -7.04
N VAL A 30 -12.89 11.54 -7.88
CA VAL A 30 -12.98 12.74 -8.72
C VAL A 30 -14.11 12.62 -9.76
N SER A 31 -14.34 11.42 -10.31
CA SER A 31 -15.32 11.22 -11.39
C SER A 31 -16.73 10.85 -10.92
N THR A 32 -16.94 10.58 -9.62
CA THR A 32 -18.22 10.12 -9.09
C THR A 32 -18.96 11.25 -8.39
N LYS A 33 -20.09 11.67 -8.95
CA LYS A 33 -20.92 12.77 -8.40
C LYS A 33 -21.63 12.37 -7.09
N LYS A 34 -22.24 11.17 -7.03
CA LYS A 34 -23.01 10.71 -5.88
C LYS A 34 -22.15 9.83 -4.97
N LYS A 35 -22.04 10.18 -3.68
CA LYS A 35 -21.29 9.43 -2.68
C LYS A 35 -21.72 7.96 -2.58
N SER A 36 -23.00 7.67 -2.72
CA SER A 36 -23.56 6.31 -2.73
C SER A 36 -22.99 5.42 -3.84
N ASP A 37 -22.55 6.00 -4.95
CA ASP A 37 -22.07 5.25 -6.10
C ASP A 37 -20.56 4.98 -6.09
N ILE A 38 -19.83 5.56 -5.15
CA ILE A 38 -18.35 5.46 -5.11
C ILE A 38 -17.89 3.99 -5.10
N LEU A 39 -18.40 3.17 -4.19
CA LEU A 39 -17.98 1.75 -4.12
C LEU A 39 -18.39 0.95 -5.35
N LYS A 40 -19.56 1.21 -5.92
CA LYS A 40 -20.03 0.61 -7.17
C LYS A 40 -19.09 0.97 -8.33
N ASN A 41 -18.77 2.25 -8.48
CA ASN A 41 -17.88 2.74 -9.52
C ASN A 41 -16.43 2.28 -9.29
N PHE A 42 -15.97 2.22 -8.04
CA PHE A 42 -14.65 1.68 -7.72
C PHE A 42 -14.51 0.22 -8.15
N LYS A 43 -15.51 -0.64 -7.88
CA LYS A 43 -15.52 -2.03 -8.35
C LYS A 43 -15.45 -2.12 -9.90
N LYS A 44 -16.22 -1.29 -10.61
CA LYS A 44 -16.16 -1.20 -12.08
C LYS A 44 -14.76 -0.79 -12.55
N ASN A 45 -14.15 0.21 -11.91
CA ASN A 45 -12.83 0.72 -12.25
C ASN A 45 -11.71 -0.29 -11.92
N ILE A 46 -11.83 -1.11 -10.88
CA ILE A 46 -10.91 -2.23 -10.61
C ILE A 46 -10.94 -3.21 -11.81
N ILE A 47 -12.11 -3.62 -12.27
CA ILE A 47 -12.22 -4.50 -13.43
C ILE A 47 -11.60 -3.87 -14.67
N LYS A 48 -11.91 -2.59 -14.95
CA LYS A 48 -11.38 -1.86 -16.11
C LYS A 48 -9.85 -1.79 -16.11
N ASN A 49 -9.23 -1.49 -14.96
CA ASN A 49 -7.79 -1.21 -14.88
C ASN A 49 -6.95 -2.48 -14.65
N PHE A 50 -7.48 -3.51 -14.01
CA PHE A 50 -6.75 -4.72 -13.65
C PHE A 50 -7.30 -6.00 -14.29
N GLY A 51 -8.53 -5.99 -14.79
CA GLY A 51 -9.21 -7.14 -15.37
C GLY A 51 -8.84 -7.43 -16.82
N PRO A 52 -9.65 -8.25 -17.50
CA PRO A 52 -9.46 -8.60 -18.92
C PRO A 52 -9.26 -7.37 -19.80
N GLY A 53 -8.31 -7.47 -20.75
CA GLY A 53 -7.90 -6.36 -21.60
C GLY A 53 -6.79 -5.47 -21.02
N SER A 54 -6.58 -5.46 -19.70
CA SER A 54 -5.52 -4.67 -19.07
C SER A 54 -4.13 -5.28 -19.24
N ALA A 55 -3.08 -4.46 -19.04
CA ALA A 55 -1.70 -4.93 -18.99
C ALA A 55 -1.47 -5.94 -17.84
N TYR A 56 -2.14 -5.76 -16.71
CA TYR A 56 -2.11 -6.67 -15.56
C TYR A 56 -2.63 -8.06 -15.93
N TRP A 57 -3.73 -8.11 -16.66
CA TRP A 57 -4.35 -9.37 -17.06
C TRP A 57 -3.54 -10.09 -18.13
N ARG A 58 -2.97 -9.36 -19.10
CA ARG A 58 -2.03 -9.93 -20.08
C ARG A 58 -0.84 -10.57 -19.39
N ASN A 59 -0.26 -9.89 -18.42
CA ASN A 59 0.86 -10.43 -17.64
C ASN A 59 0.48 -11.63 -16.77
N LEU A 60 -0.75 -11.69 -16.26
CA LEU A 60 -1.23 -12.88 -15.54
C LEU A 60 -1.25 -14.11 -16.45
N LYS A 61 -1.71 -13.97 -17.71
CA LYS A 61 -1.68 -15.05 -18.71
C LYS A 61 -0.25 -15.49 -19.03
N LEU A 62 0.66 -14.54 -19.24
CA LEU A 62 2.09 -14.82 -19.48
C LEU A 62 2.73 -15.52 -18.27
N ARG A 63 2.41 -15.11 -17.04
CA ARG A 63 2.90 -15.73 -15.81
C ARG A 63 2.51 -17.22 -15.71
N LYS A 64 1.28 -17.56 -16.07
CA LYS A 64 0.83 -18.95 -16.14
C LYS A 64 1.64 -19.76 -17.17
N LYS A 65 1.89 -19.18 -18.35
CA LYS A 65 2.74 -19.79 -19.39
C LYS A 65 4.19 -19.98 -18.89
N TYR A 66 4.79 -18.95 -18.31
CA TYR A 66 6.17 -19.00 -17.80
C TYR A 66 6.34 -19.99 -16.64
N LYS A 67 5.34 -20.17 -15.81
CA LYS A 67 5.36 -21.22 -14.77
C LYS A 67 5.45 -22.61 -15.39
N LYS A 68 4.72 -22.90 -16.45
CA LYS A 68 4.75 -24.18 -17.18
C LYS A 68 6.15 -24.48 -17.73
N ILE A 69 6.84 -23.48 -18.28
CA ILE A 69 8.20 -23.63 -18.86
C ILE A 69 9.33 -23.34 -17.85
N LYS A 70 9.03 -23.28 -16.56
CA LYS A 70 10.00 -23.04 -15.46
C LYS A 70 10.86 -21.77 -15.68
N TRP A 71 10.29 -20.71 -16.27
CA TRP A 71 10.99 -19.45 -16.50
C TRP A 71 11.51 -18.84 -15.20
N LYS A 72 12.79 -18.43 -15.19
CA LYS A 72 13.47 -17.90 -13.99
C LYS A 72 13.72 -16.37 -14.02
N GLY A 73 13.31 -15.68 -15.06
CA GLY A 73 13.56 -14.24 -15.20
C GLY A 73 12.38 -13.36 -14.77
N PRO A 74 12.62 -12.03 -14.61
CA PRO A 74 11.52 -11.09 -14.39
C PRO A 74 10.64 -10.97 -15.64
N MET A 75 9.35 -10.86 -15.45
CA MET A 75 8.39 -10.61 -16.53
C MET A 75 8.34 -9.12 -16.85
N ASN A 76 8.19 -8.75 -18.12
CA ASN A 76 7.93 -7.37 -18.51
C ASN A 76 6.50 -6.96 -18.20
N GLY A 77 6.34 -5.80 -17.57
CA GLY A 77 5.05 -5.19 -17.25
C GLY A 77 4.59 -5.38 -15.81
N PRO A 78 3.36 -4.92 -15.48
CA PRO A 78 2.91 -4.84 -14.11
C PRO A 78 2.51 -6.22 -13.54
N TRP A 79 2.61 -6.32 -12.22
CA TRP A 79 2.25 -7.52 -11.47
C TRP A 79 0.91 -7.34 -10.75
N ILE A 80 -0.09 -8.18 -11.06
CA ILE A 80 -1.37 -8.18 -10.35
C ILE A 80 -1.22 -8.86 -8.98
N HIS A 81 -1.69 -8.18 -7.93
CA HIS A 81 -1.68 -8.70 -6.57
C HIS A 81 -2.80 -9.72 -6.37
N GLN A 82 -2.60 -10.67 -5.43
CA GLN A 82 -3.56 -11.73 -5.17
C GLN A 82 -4.92 -11.20 -4.71
N ASN A 83 -4.94 -10.20 -3.82
CA ASN A 83 -6.19 -9.58 -3.38
C ASN A 83 -6.99 -8.99 -4.55
N ILE A 84 -6.32 -8.29 -5.49
CA ILE A 84 -6.98 -7.70 -6.66
C ILE A 84 -7.52 -8.79 -7.59
N LEU A 85 -6.77 -9.88 -7.80
CA LEU A 85 -7.22 -10.99 -8.61
C LEU A 85 -8.49 -11.63 -8.04
N GLU A 86 -8.50 -11.91 -6.74
CA GLU A 86 -9.68 -12.45 -6.05
C GLU A 86 -10.85 -11.48 -6.08
N THR A 87 -10.59 -10.17 -5.89
CA THR A 87 -11.62 -9.13 -6.00
C THR A 87 -12.30 -9.17 -7.36
N ILE A 88 -11.54 -9.25 -8.45
CA ILE A 88 -12.10 -9.33 -9.80
C ILE A 88 -12.94 -10.60 -9.97
N GLN A 89 -12.44 -11.74 -9.48
CA GLN A 89 -13.16 -13.01 -9.56
C GLN A 89 -14.48 -12.96 -8.77
N ASN A 90 -14.43 -12.42 -7.55
CA ASN A 90 -15.61 -12.29 -6.68
C ASN A 90 -16.66 -11.33 -7.24
N ILE A 91 -16.24 -10.21 -7.84
CA ILE A 91 -17.16 -9.27 -8.52
C ILE A 91 -17.84 -9.98 -9.71
N LYS A 92 -17.07 -10.70 -10.53
CA LYS A 92 -17.62 -11.44 -11.69
C LYS A 92 -18.59 -12.54 -11.26
N SER A 93 -18.33 -13.19 -10.14
CA SER A 93 -19.20 -14.20 -9.53
C SER A 93 -20.34 -13.59 -8.69
N ARG A 94 -20.56 -12.27 -8.75
CA ARG A 94 -21.62 -11.53 -8.04
C ARG A 94 -21.65 -11.77 -6.54
N LYS A 95 -20.48 -12.02 -5.92
CA LYS A 95 -20.40 -12.21 -4.46
C LYS A 95 -20.65 -10.88 -3.74
N ASN A 96 -21.37 -10.93 -2.61
CA ASN A 96 -21.58 -9.76 -1.74
C ASN A 96 -20.27 -9.21 -1.19
N ALA A 97 -19.42 -10.10 -0.64
CA ALA A 97 -18.06 -9.76 -0.19
C ALA A 97 -17.07 -9.91 -1.33
N THR A 98 -16.54 -8.82 -1.86
CA THR A 98 -15.70 -8.84 -3.05
C THR A 98 -14.20 -8.93 -2.78
N GLY A 99 -13.72 -8.44 -1.64
CA GLY A 99 -12.29 -8.40 -1.32
C GLY A 99 -11.65 -9.77 -1.18
N GLY A 100 -10.36 -9.86 -1.56
CA GLY A 100 -9.56 -11.06 -1.39
C GLY A 100 -9.33 -11.43 0.08
N THR A 101 -9.18 -12.71 0.36
CA THR A 101 -9.02 -13.27 1.71
C THR A 101 -7.77 -14.10 1.91
N LYS A 102 -7.11 -14.49 0.81
CA LYS A 102 -5.97 -15.43 0.85
C LYS A 102 -4.66 -14.84 1.32
N VAL A 103 -4.50 -13.51 1.21
CA VAL A 103 -3.27 -12.84 1.60
C VAL A 103 -3.53 -11.59 2.44
N ASN A 104 -2.63 -11.32 3.38
CA ASN A 104 -2.68 -10.16 4.26
C ASN A 104 -1.63 -9.14 3.81
N GLU A 105 -2.01 -8.26 2.89
CA GLU A 105 -1.14 -7.29 2.22
C GLU A 105 -1.72 -5.89 2.22
N SER A 106 -0.98 -4.92 1.64
CA SER A 106 -1.32 -3.49 1.75
C SER A 106 -2.41 -3.00 0.81
N ASP A 107 -3.06 -3.86 0.00
CA ASP A 107 -4.03 -3.42 -1.02
C ASP A 107 -5.21 -2.66 -0.42
N GLY A 108 -5.77 -3.15 0.69
CA GLY A 108 -6.87 -2.47 1.38
C GLY A 108 -6.50 -1.07 1.86
N TYR A 109 -5.28 -0.91 2.41
CA TYR A 109 -4.75 0.40 2.79
C TYR A 109 -4.55 1.32 1.58
N CYS A 110 -3.99 0.79 0.48
CA CYS A 110 -3.75 1.59 -0.73
C CYS A 110 -5.04 2.11 -1.37
N ALA A 111 -6.10 1.32 -1.34
CA ALA A 111 -7.42 1.76 -1.76
C ALA A 111 -8.04 2.78 -0.79
N ALA A 112 -7.84 2.59 0.51
CA ALA A 112 -8.46 3.43 1.54
C ALA A 112 -7.76 4.79 1.72
N LEU A 113 -6.47 4.93 1.41
CA LEU A 113 -5.74 6.18 1.63
C LEU A 113 -6.33 7.38 0.87
N PRO A 114 -6.63 7.33 -0.45
CA PRO A 114 -7.31 8.43 -1.12
C PRO A 114 -8.73 8.66 -0.60
N TYR A 115 -9.44 7.59 -0.25
CA TYR A 115 -10.78 7.69 0.31
C TYR A 115 -10.78 8.37 1.69
N TYR A 116 -9.76 8.12 2.52
CA TYR A 116 -9.58 8.74 3.82
C TYR A 116 -9.49 10.27 3.73
N LEU A 117 -8.79 10.79 2.71
CA LEU A 117 -8.71 12.23 2.46
C LEU A 117 -10.05 12.85 2.04
N TYR A 118 -10.93 12.05 1.44
CA TYR A 118 -12.29 12.44 1.05
C TYR A 118 -13.29 12.29 2.20
N ASN A 119 -13.18 11.21 2.97
CA ASN A 119 -14.08 10.87 4.07
C ASN A 119 -13.39 9.96 5.09
N ASN A 120 -13.13 10.48 6.28
CA ASN A 120 -12.41 9.79 7.35
C ASN A 120 -13.31 8.90 8.26
N SER A 121 -14.59 8.71 7.92
CA SER A 121 -15.47 7.81 8.66
C SER A 121 -14.91 6.38 8.68
N GLU A 122 -14.61 5.87 9.88
CA GLU A 122 -14.05 4.53 10.04
C GLU A 122 -14.96 3.44 9.47
N LYS A 123 -16.28 3.61 9.58
CA LYS A 123 -17.30 2.71 9.02
C LYS A 123 -17.16 2.62 7.49
N GLU A 124 -17.01 3.76 6.82
CA GLU A 124 -16.87 3.81 5.36
C GLU A 124 -15.49 3.33 4.90
N LEU A 125 -14.43 3.67 5.63
CA LEU A 125 -13.09 3.15 5.37
C LEU A 125 -13.03 1.62 5.44
N LYS A 126 -13.68 1.00 6.43
CA LYS A 126 -13.80 -0.46 6.52
C LYS A 126 -14.47 -1.05 5.28
N LYS A 127 -15.51 -0.42 4.74
CA LYS A 127 -16.16 -0.88 3.50
C LYS A 127 -15.21 -0.82 2.31
N VAL A 128 -14.43 0.27 2.17
CA VAL A 128 -13.43 0.41 1.11
C VAL A 128 -12.35 -0.66 1.23
N ILE A 129 -11.77 -0.83 2.43
CA ILE A 129 -10.74 -1.84 2.70
C ILE A 129 -11.26 -3.23 2.32
N ARG A 130 -12.43 -3.59 2.81
CA ARG A 130 -13.05 -4.90 2.58
C ARG A 130 -13.48 -5.13 1.14
N THR A 131 -13.66 -4.07 0.35
CA THR A 131 -13.92 -4.21 -1.09
C THR A 131 -12.76 -4.87 -1.82
N VAL A 132 -11.52 -4.71 -1.34
CA VAL A 132 -10.30 -5.17 -1.98
C VAL A 132 -9.59 -6.26 -1.19
N ALA A 133 -9.60 -6.17 0.15
CA ALA A 133 -8.87 -7.07 1.04
C ALA A 133 -9.72 -7.36 2.28
N ASN A 134 -10.48 -8.46 2.23
CA ASN A 134 -11.53 -8.78 3.20
C ASN A 134 -11.05 -9.76 4.27
N SER A 135 -10.06 -9.35 5.06
CA SER A 135 -9.68 -10.05 6.29
C SER A 135 -9.56 -9.07 7.44
N LYS A 136 -9.73 -9.55 8.68
CA LYS A 136 -9.56 -8.74 9.90
C LYS A 136 -8.14 -8.16 9.99
N ILE A 137 -7.13 -8.91 9.61
CA ILE A 137 -5.74 -8.46 9.62
C ILE A 137 -5.55 -7.31 8.64
N ASN A 138 -6.00 -7.45 7.38
CA ASN A 138 -5.94 -6.38 6.39
C ASN A 138 -6.63 -5.11 6.89
N GLU A 139 -7.84 -5.23 7.45
CA GLU A 139 -8.59 -4.10 7.99
C GLU A 139 -7.85 -3.43 9.16
N THR A 140 -7.39 -4.20 10.14
CA THR A 140 -6.71 -3.67 11.33
C THR A 140 -5.44 -2.93 10.98
N TYR A 141 -4.56 -3.50 10.12
CA TYR A 141 -3.33 -2.85 9.70
C TYR A 141 -3.58 -1.63 8.79
N ALA A 142 -4.58 -1.68 7.90
CA ALA A 142 -4.94 -0.54 7.08
C ALA A 142 -5.43 0.65 7.92
N LEU A 143 -6.33 0.41 8.88
CA LEU A 143 -6.81 1.45 9.79
C LEU A 143 -5.69 2.00 10.68
N ALA A 144 -4.80 1.15 11.20
CA ALA A 144 -3.66 1.59 11.98
C ALA A 144 -2.74 2.53 11.17
N LYS A 145 -2.45 2.20 9.90
CA LYS A 145 -1.68 3.06 9.01
C LYS A 145 -2.33 4.43 8.81
N LEU A 146 -3.64 4.45 8.53
CA LEU A 146 -4.38 5.69 8.34
C LEU A 146 -4.39 6.54 9.62
N LYS A 147 -4.56 5.92 10.79
CA LYS A 147 -4.51 6.65 12.08
C LYS A 147 -3.12 7.22 12.37
N ILE A 148 -2.05 6.49 12.05
CA ILE A 148 -0.66 7.00 12.17
C ILE A 148 -0.43 8.18 11.22
N ILE A 149 -0.92 8.11 9.98
CA ILE A 149 -0.85 9.21 9.02
C ILE A 149 -1.65 10.42 9.53
N ASN A 150 -2.81 10.21 10.16
CA ASN A 150 -3.58 11.29 10.75
C ASN A 150 -2.78 12.06 11.80
N PHE A 151 -2.17 11.37 12.76
CA PHE A 151 -1.30 12.02 13.75
C PHE A 151 -0.19 12.85 13.08
N ALA A 152 0.46 12.28 12.05
CA ALA A 152 1.50 12.99 11.31
C ALA A 152 0.96 14.23 10.56
N ASN A 153 -0.23 14.13 9.97
CA ASN A 153 -0.91 15.24 9.29
C ASN A 153 -1.34 16.36 10.25
N ASP A 154 -1.67 15.99 11.48
CA ASP A 154 -2.01 16.92 12.55
C ASP A 154 -0.76 17.58 13.20
N GLY A 155 0.42 17.37 12.60
CA GLY A 155 1.68 17.96 13.06
C GLY A 155 2.39 17.20 14.19
N ASP A 156 1.96 15.99 14.52
CA ASP A 156 2.58 15.19 15.55
C ASP A 156 3.88 14.52 15.03
N GLU A 157 5.02 15.08 15.43
CA GLU A 157 6.36 14.56 15.09
C GLU A 157 6.59 13.13 15.63
N ASN A 158 5.85 12.75 16.67
CA ASN A 158 5.92 11.45 17.34
C ASN A 158 4.74 10.53 16.99
N ALA A 159 4.09 10.72 15.84
CA ALA A 159 2.84 10.07 15.43
C ALA A 159 2.80 8.55 15.67
N VAL A 160 3.91 7.83 15.48
CA VAL A 160 4.01 6.38 15.78
C VAL A 160 3.90 6.11 17.28
N TYR A 161 4.54 6.91 18.12
CA TYR A 161 4.48 6.77 19.58
C TYR A 161 3.11 7.20 20.12
N SER A 162 2.53 8.26 19.58
CA SER A 162 1.20 8.73 19.92
C SER A 162 0.12 7.71 19.59
N PHE A 163 0.26 6.99 18.46
CA PHE A 163 -0.60 5.84 18.15
C PHE A 163 -0.49 4.77 19.26
N VAL A 164 0.72 4.40 19.69
CA VAL A 164 0.92 3.42 20.77
C VAL A 164 0.32 3.91 22.09
N LYS A 165 0.49 5.19 22.43
CA LYS A 165 -0.08 5.81 23.64
C LYS A 165 -1.60 5.76 23.60
N LYS A 166 -2.23 6.23 22.52
CA LYS A 166 -3.70 6.31 22.37
C LYS A 166 -4.37 4.94 22.29
N TYR A 167 -3.78 3.99 21.56
CA TYR A 167 -4.40 2.68 21.29
C TYR A 167 -3.78 1.53 22.07
N GLY A 168 -2.89 1.80 23.06
CA GLY A 168 -2.17 0.78 23.80
C GLY A 168 -3.03 -0.23 24.54
N LYS A 169 -4.20 0.20 25.03
CA LYS A 169 -5.21 -0.66 25.72
C LYS A 169 -6.32 -1.14 24.78
N ASN A 170 -6.37 -0.71 23.53
CA ASN A 170 -7.42 -1.04 22.60
C ASN A 170 -7.28 -2.49 22.08
N ARG A 171 -8.27 -3.33 22.35
CA ARG A 171 -8.26 -4.76 21.94
C ARG A 171 -8.17 -4.95 20.44
N TYR A 172 -8.78 -4.06 19.65
CA TYR A 172 -8.75 -4.13 18.18
C TYR A 172 -7.35 -3.94 17.60
N PHE A 173 -6.53 -3.06 18.20
CA PHE A 173 -5.16 -2.78 17.75
C PHE A 173 -4.07 -3.49 18.55
N ARG A 174 -4.41 -4.41 19.45
CA ARG A 174 -3.46 -5.08 20.36
C ARG A 174 -2.23 -5.65 19.62
N GLU A 175 -2.46 -6.41 18.56
CA GLU A 175 -1.37 -7.01 17.77
C GLU A 175 -0.49 -5.94 17.13
N VAL A 176 -1.09 -4.92 16.50
CA VAL A 176 -0.39 -3.80 15.86
C VAL A 176 0.47 -3.05 16.87
N VAL A 177 -0.09 -2.69 18.03
CA VAL A 177 0.64 -2.01 19.12
C VAL A 177 1.82 -2.85 19.60
N ASN A 178 1.63 -4.15 19.81
CA ASN A 178 2.71 -5.05 20.22
C ASN A 178 3.81 -5.12 19.17
N ASN A 179 3.48 -5.14 17.89
CA ASN A 179 4.45 -5.14 16.81
C ASN A 179 5.20 -3.81 16.72
N ILE A 180 4.54 -2.66 16.92
CA ILE A 180 5.23 -1.36 17.00
C ILE A 180 6.20 -1.34 18.18
N LYS A 181 5.78 -1.80 19.38
CA LYS A 181 6.66 -1.88 20.56
C LYS A 181 7.91 -2.74 20.30
N LYS A 182 7.77 -3.89 19.59
CA LYS A 182 8.92 -4.71 19.18
C LYS A 182 9.87 -3.94 18.26
N VAL A 183 9.36 -3.13 17.34
CA VAL A 183 10.17 -2.32 16.44
C VAL A 183 10.88 -1.19 17.19
N ILE A 184 10.21 -0.51 18.11
CA ILE A 184 10.79 0.56 18.92
C ILE A 184 12.02 0.06 19.71
N ARG A 185 11.97 -1.15 20.28
CA ARG A 185 13.11 -1.78 20.97
C ARG A 185 14.32 -1.98 20.04
N LEU A 186 14.11 -2.05 18.74
CA LEU A 186 15.15 -2.22 17.72
C LEU A 186 15.54 -0.90 17.02
N LYS A 187 15.13 0.26 17.53
CA LYS A 187 15.39 1.58 16.92
C LYS A 187 16.87 1.82 16.58
N LYS A 188 17.80 1.37 17.42
CA LYS A 188 19.24 1.52 17.20
C LYS A 188 19.83 0.54 16.18
N ASN A 189 19.07 -0.47 15.75
CA ASN A 189 19.55 -1.52 14.86
C ASN A 189 19.58 -1.07 13.39
N ASN A 190 20.46 -1.70 12.60
CA ASN A 190 20.49 -1.48 11.16
C ASN A 190 19.17 -1.89 10.51
N HIS A 191 18.59 -1.00 9.68
CA HIS A 191 17.28 -1.19 9.05
C HIS A 191 17.18 -2.45 8.19
N ILE A 192 18.25 -2.79 7.44
CA ILE A 192 18.28 -3.99 6.59
C ILE A 192 18.17 -5.26 7.45
N LYS A 193 18.88 -5.29 8.60
CA LYS A 193 18.81 -6.39 9.56
C LYS A 193 17.42 -6.51 10.17
N VAL A 194 16.78 -5.38 10.53
CA VAL A 194 15.42 -5.36 11.09
C VAL A 194 14.39 -5.86 10.07
N VAL A 195 14.44 -5.39 8.82
CA VAL A 195 13.55 -5.87 7.76
C VAL A 195 13.79 -7.37 7.47
N LYS A 196 15.05 -7.84 7.50
CA LYS A 196 15.35 -9.27 7.38
C LYS A 196 14.74 -10.08 8.51
N LYS A 197 14.81 -9.57 9.75
CA LYS A 197 14.26 -10.24 10.96
C LYS A 197 12.73 -10.39 10.90
N PHE A 198 12.00 -9.36 10.49
CA PHE A 198 10.53 -9.37 10.47
C PHE A 198 9.92 -9.88 9.17
N GLY A 199 10.73 -10.07 8.13
CA GLY A 199 10.31 -10.55 6.82
C GLY A 199 10.34 -9.47 5.74
N LYS A 200 10.85 -9.87 4.56
CA LYS A 200 10.99 -9.01 3.38
C LYS A 200 9.78 -9.08 2.44
N ALA A 201 8.84 -9.99 2.67
CA ALA A 201 7.67 -10.21 1.82
C ALA A 201 6.64 -9.07 1.93
N CYS A 202 5.59 -9.15 1.12
CA CYS A 202 4.50 -8.18 1.10
C CYS A 202 3.58 -8.29 2.31
N SER A 203 3.61 -9.42 3.01
CA SER A 203 2.64 -9.80 4.04
C SER A 203 2.82 -9.01 5.34
N TYR A 204 1.70 -8.77 6.01
CA TYR A 204 1.68 -8.33 7.40
C TYR A 204 2.11 -9.48 8.33
N PRO A 205 2.75 -9.21 9.48
CA PRO A 205 3.13 -7.89 9.99
C PRO A 205 4.45 -7.35 9.42
N GLY A 206 5.27 -8.15 8.72
CA GLY A 206 6.63 -7.82 8.32
C GLY A 206 6.75 -6.51 7.53
N THR A 207 5.90 -6.31 6.53
CA THR A 207 5.90 -5.08 5.73
C THR A 207 5.56 -3.84 6.56
N PHE A 208 4.62 -3.95 7.50
CA PHE A 208 4.25 -2.87 8.41
C PHE A 208 5.40 -2.54 9.38
N MET A 209 5.97 -3.57 10.02
CA MET A 209 7.07 -3.39 10.99
C MET A 209 8.31 -2.77 10.33
N GLY A 210 8.65 -3.19 9.09
CA GLY A 210 9.71 -2.56 8.32
C GLY A 210 9.43 -1.09 8.01
N SER A 211 8.19 -0.73 7.70
CA SER A 211 7.79 0.66 7.49
C SER A 211 7.93 1.50 8.76
N ILE A 212 7.43 1.00 9.90
CA ILE A 212 7.54 1.68 11.20
C ILE A 212 9.02 1.94 11.54
N HIS A 213 9.91 0.94 11.35
CA HIS A 213 11.33 1.14 11.62
C HIS A 213 11.95 2.21 10.73
N ALA A 214 11.58 2.28 9.43
CA ALA A 214 12.05 3.33 8.54
C ALA A 214 11.60 4.72 9.01
N MET A 215 10.33 4.85 9.46
CA MET A 215 9.76 6.10 9.97
C MET A 215 10.48 6.60 11.21
N ILE A 216 10.60 5.77 12.25
CA ILE A 216 11.19 6.19 13.53
C ILE A 216 12.72 6.35 13.51
N THR A 217 13.39 5.96 12.41
CA THR A 217 14.85 6.05 12.24
C THR A 217 15.30 6.93 11.07
N SER A 218 14.39 7.70 10.49
CA SER A 218 14.69 8.62 9.38
C SER A 218 14.17 10.02 9.68
N LYS A 219 14.92 11.02 9.25
CA LYS A 219 14.57 12.45 9.51
C LYS A 219 13.65 13.06 8.44
N ASN A 220 13.59 12.50 7.24
CA ASN A 220 12.84 13.08 6.12
C ASN A 220 12.43 12.03 5.09
N TYR A 221 11.56 12.45 4.17
CA TYR A 221 11.01 11.64 3.08
C TYR A 221 12.10 10.89 2.30
N LYS A 222 13.10 11.64 1.78
CA LYS A 222 14.15 11.08 0.91
C LYS A 222 14.94 9.96 1.60
N THR A 223 15.40 10.20 2.83
CA THR A 223 16.19 9.23 3.58
C THR A 223 15.38 8.00 3.94
N ALA A 224 14.11 8.16 4.32
CA ALA A 224 13.22 7.06 4.68
C ALA A 224 12.91 6.14 3.49
N VAL A 225 12.58 6.72 2.34
CA VAL A 225 12.30 5.95 1.12
C VAL A 225 13.55 5.23 0.61
N ILE A 226 14.72 5.90 0.57
CA ILE A 226 15.98 5.26 0.17
C ILE A 226 16.34 4.10 1.10
N LYS A 227 16.21 4.29 2.42
CA LYS A 227 16.42 3.26 3.44
C LYS A 227 15.53 2.04 3.17
N THR A 228 14.25 2.28 2.91
CA THR A 228 13.27 1.25 2.59
C THR A 228 13.65 0.47 1.33
N ILE A 229 14.08 1.16 0.26
CA ILE A 229 14.51 0.53 -1.00
C ILE A 229 15.76 -0.33 -0.79
N LYS A 230 16.74 0.15 -0.02
CA LYS A 230 17.98 -0.57 0.28
C LYS A 230 17.75 -1.87 1.05
N ALA A 231 16.68 -1.97 1.83
CA ALA A 231 16.33 -3.18 2.57
C ALA A 231 15.90 -4.37 1.67
N GLY A 232 15.54 -4.11 0.42
CA GLY A 232 15.12 -5.14 -0.54
C GLY A 232 13.74 -5.73 -0.23
N GLY A 233 13.38 -6.82 -0.93
CA GLY A 233 12.07 -7.46 -0.82
C GLY A 233 10.93 -6.60 -1.35
N CYS A 234 9.74 -6.65 -0.74
CA CYS A 234 8.58 -5.87 -1.16
C CYS A 234 8.71 -4.39 -0.76
N ASN A 235 9.53 -3.66 -1.49
CA ASN A 235 9.77 -2.23 -1.25
C ASN A 235 8.51 -1.38 -1.49
N CYS A 236 7.69 -1.75 -2.46
CA CYS A 236 6.54 -0.96 -2.88
C CYS A 236 5.52 -0.79 -1.76
N SER A 237 5.17 -1.88 -1.05
CA SER A 237 4.22 -1.84 0.06
C SER A 237 4.74 -1.01 1.24
N ARG A 238 6.05 -1.10 1.53
CA ARG A 238 6.67 -0.30 2.58
C ARG A 238 6.80 1.16 2.19
N ALA A 239 7.33 1.45 1.00
CA ALA A 239 7.54 2.81 0.52
C ALA A 239 6.23 3.59 0.34
N ASN A 240 5.12 2.91 -0.01
CA ASN A 240 3.81 3.54 -0.09
C ASN A 240 3.39 4.14 1.28
N PHE A 241 3.51 3.37 2.36
CA PHE A 241 3.15 3.87 3.70
C PHE A 241 4.17 4.88 4.25
N VAL A 242 5.46 4.61 4.11
CA VAL A 242 6.54 5.52 4.53
C VAL A 242 6.44 6.87 3.80
N GLY A 243 6.20 6.84 2.49
CA GLY A 243 6.04 8.04 1.69
C GLY A 243 4.81 8.85 2.09
N ALA A 244 3.67 8.21 2.29
CA ALA A 244 2.45 8.87 2.75
C ALA A 244 2.64 9.52 4.14
N TYR A 245 3.31 8.82 5.07
CA TYR A 245 3.62 9.34 6.39
C TYR A 245 4.45 10.63 6.33
N PHE A 246 5.58 10.61 5.63
CA PHE A 246 6.44 11.80 5.53
C PHE A 246 5.84 12.93 4.69
N ALA A 247 4.99 12.61 3.71
CA ALA A 247 4.26 13.63 2.97
C ALA A 247 3.19 14.31 3.84
N ALA A 248 2.51 13.56 4.69
CA ALA A 248 1.57 14.09 5.67
C ALA A 248 2.27 14.98 6.72
N ALA A 249 3.38 14.49 7.29
CA ALA A 249 4.12 15.21 8.32
C ALA A 249 4.78 16.50 7.83
N ASN A 250 5.29 16.53 6.58
CA ASN A 250 6.18 17.59 6.11
C ASN A 250 5.72 18.28 4.83
N GLY A 251 4.57 17.87 4.28
CA GLY A 251 4.03 18.41 3.03
C GLY A 251 4.77 17.96 1.76
N VAL A 252 4.16 18.25 0.63
CA VAL A 252 4.66 17.90 -0.73
C VAL A 252 6.04 18.49 -1.03
N LYS A 253 6.37 19.65 -0.46
CA LYS A 253 7.65 20.35 -0.65
C LYS A 253 8.86 19.50 -0.23
N ASN A 254 8.67 18.52 0.67
CA ASN A 254 9.73 17.64 1.12
C ASN A 254 9.95 16.41 0.22
N ILE A 255 9.10 16.21 -0.78
CA ILE A 255 9.31 15.17 -1.80
C ILE A 255 10.32 15.71 -2.83
N PRO A 256 11.42 14.98 -3.12
CA PRO A 256 12.38 15.46 -4.11
C PRO A 256 11.73 15.74 -5.46
N LEU A 257 11.84 16.97 -5.95
CA LEU A 257 11.22 17.43 -7.20
C LEU A 257 11.56 16.51 -8.39
N GLN A 258 12.80 16.02 -8.44
CA GLN A 258 13.22 15.08 -9.49
C GLN A 258 12.41 13.76 -9.44
N TRP A 259 11.94 13.32 -8.27
CA TRP A 259 11.13 12.11 -8.16
C TRP A 259 9.70 12.37 -8.63
N ILE A 260 9.16 13.54 -8.28
CA ILE A 260 7.86 14.00 -8.79
C ILE A 260 7.89 14.04 -10.32
N ASN A 261 8.86 14.75 -10.90
CA ASN A 261 8.99 14.94 -12.34
C ASN A 261 9.20 13.63 -13.12
N LYS A 262 9.87 12.66 -12.53
CA LYS A 262 10.08 11.33 -13.14
C LYS A 262 8.90 10.38 -12.97
N THR A 263 7.92 10.68 -12.10
CA THR A 263 6.75 9.84 -11.88
C THR A 263 5.64 10.23 -12.85
N LYS A 264 5.31 9.36 -13.77
CA LYS A 264 4.35 9.65 -14.87
C LYS A 264 2.99 10.11 -14.39
N SER A 265 2.49 9.50 -13.30
CA SER A 265 1.17 9.82 -12.74
C SER A 265 1.16 11.08 -11.85
N ALA A 266 2.32 11.61 -11.45
CA ALA A 266 2.38 12.75 -10.55
C ALA A 266 1.70 13.99 -11.15
N LYS A 267 1.92 14.27 -12.44
CA LYS A 267 1.30 15.40 -13.15
C LYS A 267 -0.24 15.39 -13.13
N SER A 268 -0.84 14.19 -13.13
CA SER A 268 -2.32 14.05 -13.10
C SER A 268 -2.92 14.10 -11.70
N ILE A 269 -2.09 14.11 -10.66
CA ILE A 269 -2.52 14.13 -9.25
C ILE A 269 -2.29 15.54 -8.65
N ILE A 270 -1.23 16.22 -9.07
CA ILE A 270 -0.82 17.52 -8.50
C ILE A 270 -1.54 18.70 -9.19
N LYS A 271 -2.14 18.49 -10.36
CA LYS A 271 -3.03 19.47 -11.01
C LYS A 271 -4.37 19.58 -10.29
#